data_911ccd9f20a5a9797d07041b31aca6d2
#
_entry.id   911ccd9f20a5a9797d07041b31aca6d2
#
_cell.length_a   1.000
_cell.length_b   1.000
_cell.length_c   1.000
_cell.angle_alpha   90.00
_cell.angle_beta   90.00
_cell.angle_gamma   90.00
#
_symmetry.space_group_name_H-M   'P 1'
#
loop_
_entity.id
_entity.type
_entity.pdbx_description
1 polymer ?
#
loop_
_entity_poly.entity_id
_entity_poly.type
_entity_poly.pdbx_seq_one_letter_code
_entity_poly.pdbx_strand_id
1 'polypeptide(L)'
;MSRLKDNENFKLLLKILIIFAISRLIMLVMVPVYNGIMGTHRSFLFLMNEWDAKKYAYIINNGYTYPTDTDPQANWAFFPLYALVCMFFKAITGGLINTYVIGMIVSNVCIIIAAFFAVRGIKKQTHIKDGYELLMPVLMFMAPYTFYSASVYTEAMFIMFIVLFFYFLSEKKYILACVMAACSSATRIVGCILVFALVVQLYIDIEGEKISWGCIKDFVVTMFKNPGKIFAVLICPFGAFSYMTFLNFFCGDAWAYKNVQIAWRDDEYFPIVGVLWKACTGQIEPRYTYMGWFCLAILVLYGYMFFRKYYAMSVFGIISLLIPLTSHVMSTCRFTFGTYVVFVGIYDILSRCNKVVRWVITGILVIIEIYLLFLWYNSDSWLM
;
A
#
# COMPACT_ATOMS: atom_id res chain seq x y z
N MET A 1 -20.72 -15.81 25.22
CA MET A 1 -19.68 -14.84 24.77
C MET A 1 -19.35 -14.95 23.26
N SER A 2 -19.17 -16.15 22.67
CA SER A 2 -18.87 -16.29 21.24
C SER A 2 -19.97 -15.70 20.34
N ARG A 3 -21.24 -16.07 20.52
CA ARG A 3 -22.38 -15.56 19.71
C ARG A 3 -22.56 -14.04 19.73
N LEU A 4 -22.28 -13.37 20.87
CA LEU A 4 -22.35 -11.90 20.96
C LEU A 4 -21.22 -11.24 20.16
N LYS A 5 -20.00 -11.80 20.24
CA LYS A 5 -18.84 -11.33 19.50
C LYS A 5 -19.00 -11.55 18.00
N ASP A 6 -19.62 -12.66 17.61
CA ASP A 6 -19.92 -12.96 16.20
C ASP A 6 -20.96 -11.97 15.64
N ASN A 7 -21.97 -11.59 16.43
CA ASN A 7 -22.96 -10.59 16.03
C ASN A 7 -22.33 -9.18 15.88
N GLU A 8 -21.40 -8.78 16.75
CA GLU A 8 -20.67 -7.50 16.64
C GLU A 8 -19.77 -7.47 15.41
N ASN A 9 -19.04 -8.55 15.13
CA ASN A 9 -18.21 -8.65 13.95
C ASN A 9 -19.05 -8.59 12.65
N PHE A 10 -20.20 -9.27 12.64
CA PHE A 10 -21.12 -9.22 11.51
C PHE A 10 -21.68 -7.80 11.27
N LYS A 11 -22.09 -7.12 12.33
CA LYS A 11 -22.56 -5.73 12.24
C LYS A 11 -21.47 -4.78 11.74
N LEU A 12 -20.22 -4.97 12.21
CA LEU A 12 -19.08 -4.20 11.75
C LEU A 12 -18.84 -4.43 10.26
N LEU A 13 -18.79 -5.71 9.83
CA LEU A 13 -18.59 -6.04 8.42
C LEU A 13 -19.68 -5.42 7.54
N LEU A 14 -20.95 -5.47 7.97
CA LEU A 14 -22.06 -4.87 7.23
C LEU A 14 -21.87 -3.35 7.07
N LYS A 15 -21.45 -2.63 8.12
CA LYS A 15 -21.15 -1.19 8.03
C LYS A 15 -20.01 -0.90 7.07
N ILE A 16 -18.94 -1.71 7.10
CA ILE A 16 -17.81 -1.58 6.17
C ILE A 16 -18.26 -1.82 4.73
N LEU A 17 -19.10 -2.84 4.48
CA LEU A 17 -19.64 -3.14 3.16
C LEU A 17 -20.53 -2.01 2.62
N ILE A 18 -21.30 -1.33 3.49
CA ILE A 18 -22.08 -0.15 3.10
C ILE A 18 -21.17 0.99 2.64
N ILE A 19 -20.12 1.33 3.41
CA ILE A 19 -19.15 2.38 3.03
C ILE A 19 -18.44 1.99 1.74
N PHE A 20 -18.03 0.74 1.62
CA PHE A 20 -17.43 0.20 0.41
C PHE A 20 -18.35 0.35 -0.80
N ALA A 21 -19.62 -0.07 -0.68
CA ALA A 21 -20.61 0.03 -1.76
C ALA A 21 -20.83 1.49 -2.19
N ILE A 22 -20.87 2.43 -1.24
CA ILE A 22 -20.97 3.87 -1.55
C ILE A 22 -19.75 4.32 -2.35
N SER A 23 -18.54 3.94 -1.96
CA SER A 23 -17.32 4.31 -2.70
C SER A 23 -17.31 3.77 -4.13
N ARG A 24 -17.76 2.53 -4.33
CA ARG A 24 -17.82 1.91 -5.66
C ARG A 24 -18.95 2.51 -6.51
N LEU A 25 -20.07 2.87 -5.88
CA LEU A 25 -21.16 3.60 -6.56
C LEU A 25 -20.68 4.96 -7.07
N ILE A 26 -19.91 5.72 -6.28
CA ILE A 26 -19.30 6.98 -6.73
C ILE A 26 -18.46 6.74 -7.98
N MET A 27 -17.58 5.71 -7.98
CA MET A 27 -16.76 5.38 -9.15
C MET A 27 -17.62 5.04 -10.38
N LEU A 28 -18.70 4.27 -10.21
CA LEU A 28 -19.63 3.92 -11.29
C LEU A 28 -20.38 5.14 -11.82
N VAL A 29 -20.85 6.02 -10.96
CA VAL A 29 -21.58 7.26 -11.33
C VAL A 29 -20.66 8.23 -12.07
N MET A 30 -19.36 8.24 -11.75
CA MET A 30 -18.39 9.07 -12.47
C MET A 30 -18.15 8.63 -13.93
N VAL A 31 -18.51 7.40 -14.32
CA VAL A 31 -18.37 6.95 -15.73
C VAL A 31 -19.25 7.75 -16.69
N PRO A 32 -20.58 7.83 -16.52
CA PRO A 32 -21.41 8.65 -17.40
C PRO A 32 -21.07 10.14 -17.32
N VAL A 33 -20.65 10.65 -16.15
CA VAL A 33 -20.20 12.05 -16.01
C VAL A 33 -18.94 12.29 -16.87
N TYR A 34 -17.94 11.42 -16.76
CA TYR A 34 -16.72 11.49 -17.58
C TYR A 34 -17.07 11.41 -19.08
N ASN A 35 -17.84 10.40 -19.48
CA ASN A 35 -18.23 10.19 -20.87
C ASN A 35 -19.00 11.39 -21.44
N GLY A 36 -19.89 12.00 -20.65
CA GLY A 36 -20.64 13.19 -21.04
C GLY A 36 -19.75 14.42 -21.26
N ILE A 37 -18.77 14.64 -20.37
CA ILE A 37 -17.83 15.76 -20.46
C ILE A 37 -16.87 15.58 -21.66
N MET A 38 -16.34 14.36 -21.83
CA MET A 38 -15.30 14.06 -22.82
C MET A 38 -15.87 13.63 -24.20
N GLY A 39 -17.19 13.52 -24.34
CA GLY A 39 -17.83 13.05 -25.58
C GLY A 39 -17.46 11.62 -25.96
N THR A 40 -17.25 10.72 -24.97
CA THR A 40 -16.83 9.34 -25.19
C THR A 40 -17.89 8.34 -24.71
N HIS A 41 -17.71 7.06 -25.03
CA HIS A 41 -18.61 5.96 -24.61
C HIS A 41 -17.79 4.80 -24.00
N ARG A 42 -16.81 5.12 -23.15
CA ARG A 42 -15.93 4.12 -22.55
C ARG A 42 -16.63 3.39 -21.41
N SER A 43 -16.40 2.08 -21.30
CA SER A 43 -16.94 1.26 -20.21
C SER A 43 -16.18 1.49 -18.89
N PHE A 44 -16.84 1.19 -17.76
CA PHE A 44 -16.20 1.21 -16.44
C PHE A 44 -14.93 0.33 -16.40
N LEU A 45 -15.00 -0.87 -16.98
CA LEU A 45 -13.88 -1.80 -17.01
C LEU A 45 -12.68 -1.24 -17.77
N PHE A 46 -12.93 -0.51 -18.85
CA PHE A 46 -11.87 0.17 -19.61
C PHE A 46 -11.25 1.30 -18.80
N LEU A 47 -12.07 2.19 -18.23
CA LEU A 47 -11.62 3.38 -17.51
C LEU A 47 -10.86 3.06 -16.21
N MET A 48 -11.20 1.94 -15.58
CA MET A 48 -10.54 1.52 -14.32
C MET A 48 -9.20 0.83 -14.52
N ASN A 49 -8.82 0.43 -15.74
CA ASN A 49 -7.66 -0.44 -15.93
C ASN A 49 -6.64 0.15 -16.92
N GLU A 50 -6.03 1.24 -16.49
CA GLU A 50 -4.95 1.91 -17.22
C GLU A 50 -3.55 1.53 -16.70
N TRP A 51 -2.52 1.84 -17.44
CA TRP A 51 -1.07 1.69 -17.15
C TRP A 51 -0.70 0.28 -16.62
N ASP A 52 -0.25 0.18 -15.37
CA ASP A 52 0.23 -1.07 -14.78
C ASP A 52 -0.84 -2.18 -14.75
N ALA A 53 -2.13 -1.82 -14.76
CA ALA A 53 -3.21 -2.79 -14.86
C ALA A 53 -3.08 -3.66 -16.11
N LYS A 54 -2.64 -3.08 -17.22
CA LYS A 54 -2.41 -3.78 -18.49
C LYS A 54 -1.22 -4.75 -18.38
N LYS A 55 -0.16 -4.34 -17.66
CA LYS A 55 1.02 -5.20 -17.40
C LYS A 55 0.65 -6.37 -16.48
N TYR A 56 -0.11 -6.13 -15.40
CA TYR A 56 -0.60 -7.23 -14.56
C TYR A 56 -1.54 -8.17 -15.32
N ALA A 57 -2.48 -7.63 -16.11
CA ALA A 57 -3.36 -8.46 -16.93
C ALA A 57 -2.56 -9.31 -17.95
N TYR A 58 -1.49 -8.77 -18.51
CA TYR A 58 -0.58 -9.51 -19.38
C TYR A 58 0.09 -10.66 -18.62
N ILE A 59 0.67 -10.40 -17.43
CA ILE A 59 1.30 -11.44 -16.61
C ILE A 59 0.30 -12.54 -16.23
N ILE A 60 -0.92 -12.18 -15.86
CA ILE A 60 -1.99 -13.14 -15.50
C ILE A 60 -2.34 -14.05 -16.70
N ASN A 61 -2.26 -13.53 -17.91
CA ASN A 61 -2.61 -14.28 -19.12
C ASN A 61 -1.45 -15.10 -19.69
N ASN A 62 -0.23 -14.56 -19.65
CA ASN A 62 0.91 -15.05 -20.42
C ASN A 62 2.14 -15.39 -19.55
N GLY A 63 2.14 -15.00 -18.27
CA GLY A 63 3.32 -15.12 -17.40
C GLY A 63 4.36 -14.03 -17.64
N TYR A 64 5.55 -14.26 -17.12
CA TYR A 64 6.71 -13.40 -17.32
C TYR A 64 7.35 -13.66 -18.68
N THR A 65 7.78 -12.59 -19.36
CA THR A 65 8.39 -12.63 -20.69
C THR A 65 9.71 -11.90 -20.72
N TYR A 66 10.57 -12.26 -21.67
CA TYR A 66 11.80 -11.52 -21.94
C TYR A 66 11.50 -10.19 -22.63
N PRO A 67 12.39 -9.18 -22.49
CA PRO A 67 12.31 -7.95 -23.29
C PRO A 67 12.36 -8.29 -24.79
N THR A 68 11.65 -7.47 -25.58
CA THR A 68 11.70 -7.55 -27.04
C THR A 68 12.02 -6.15 -27.59
N ASP A 69 12.39 -6.07 -28.87
CA ASP A 69 12.64 -4.78 -29.54
C ASP A 69 11.41 -3.86 -29.53
N THR A 70 10.21 -4.45 -29.47
CA THR A 70 8.92 -3.71 -29.43
C THR A 70 8.43 -3.47 -28.01
N ASP A 71 8.90 -4.21 -27.00
CA ASP A 71 8.63 -3.99 -25.56
C ASP A 71 9.92 -4.19 -24.76
N PRO A 72 10.81 -3.18 -24.75
CA PRO A 72 12.05 -3.25 -23.98
C PRO A 72 11.82 -3.22 -22.47
N GLN A 73 10.60 -2.86 -22.04
CA GLN A 73 10.16 -2.84 -20.66
C GLN A 73 9.64 -4.21 -20.25
N ALA A 74 10.53 -5.17 -19.98
CA ALA A 74 10.13 -6.46 -19.45
C ALA A 74 9.25 -6.30 -18.19
N ASN A 75 8.31 -7.22 -18.01
CA ASN A 75 7.36 -7.19 -16.89
C ASN A 75 7.95 -7.65 -15.54
N TRP A 76 9.28 -7.71 -15.42
CA TRP A 76 10.00 -8.20 -14.23
C TRP A 76 9.97 -7.25 -13.04
N ALA A 77 9.64 -5.96 -13.24
CA ALA A 77 9.43 -5.02 -12.15
C ALA A 77 8.18 -5.36 -11.29
N PHE A 78 7.26 -6.17 -11.83
CA PHE A 78 5.98 -6.51 -11.23
C PHE A 78 6.07 -7.79 -10.40
N PHE A 79 5.93 -7.67 -9.09
CA PHE A 79 6.06 -8.77 -8.14
C PHE A 79 4.92 -9.79 -8.27
N PRO A 80 5.18 -11.11 -8.02
CA PRO A 80 4.34 -12.18 -8.52
C PRO A 80 3.04 -12.45 -7.76
N LEU A 81 2.97 -12.18 -6.45
CA LEU A 81 1.91 -12.76 -5.61
C LEU A 81 0.50 -12.36 -6.07
N TYR A 82 0.31 -11.08 -6.44
CA TYR A 82 -1.00 -10.62 -6.93
C TYR A 82 -1.41 -11.34 -8.21
N ALA A 83 -0.48 -11.43 -9.17
CA ALA A 83 -0.74 -12.12 -10.44
C ALA A 83 -1.01 -13.61 -10.22
N LEU A 84 -0.25 -14.29 -9.35
CA LEU A 84 -0.44 -15.72 -9.02
C LEU A 84 -1.82 -15.97 -8.40
N VAL A 85 -2.28 -15.13 -7.49
CA VAL A 85 -3.63 -15.23 -6.92
C VAL A 85 -4.70 -15.04 -8.01
N CYS A 86 -4.53 -14.07 -8.89
CA CYS A 86 -5.46 -13.87 -10.01
C CYS A 86 -5.42 -15.05 -11.00
N MET A 87 -4.26 -15.61 -11.32
CA MET A 87 -4.10 -16.80 -12.15
C MET A 87 -4.82 -18.00 -11.54
N PHE A 88 -4.71 -18.20 -10.23
CA PHE A 88 -5.42 -19.26 -9.51
C PHE A 88 -6.94 -19.13 -9.68
N PHE A 89 -7.51 -17.95 -9.45
CA PHE A 89 -8.96 -17.74 -9.66
C PHE A 89 -9.37 -17.86 -11.12
N LYS A 90 -8.52 -17.42 -12.05
CA LYS A 90 -8.76 -17.61 -13.48
C LYS A 90 -8.81 -19.09 -13.86
N ALA A 91 -7.90 -19.92 -13.31
CA ALA A 91 -7.87 -21.35 -13.55
C ALA A 91 -9.14 -22.05 -13.00
N ILE A 92 -9.57 -21.72 -11.77
CA ILE A 92 -10.80 -22.25 -11.16
C ILE A 92 -12.04 -21.93 -12.02
N THR A 93 -12.09 -20.75 -12.62
CA THR A 93 -13.21 -20.32 -13.47
C THR A 93 -13.09 -20.85 -14.91
N GLY A 94 -12.12 -21.72 -15.20
CA GLY A 94 -11.88 -22.25 -16.55
C GLY A 94 -11.56 -21.17 -17.58
N GLY A 95 -11.11 -19.97 -17.15
CA GLY A 95 -10.83 -18.85 -18.03
C GLY A 95 -12.07 -18.10 -18.56
N LEU A 96 -13.29 -18.45 -18.09
CA LEU A 96 -14.54 -17.87 -18.54
C LEU A 96 -14.71 -16.40 -18.14
N ILE A 97 -14.11 -16.00 -17.01
CA ILE A 97 -14.19 -14.63 -16.49
C ILE A 97 -13.02 -13.80 -17.05
N ASN A 98 -13.34 -12.58 -17.49
CA ASN A 98 -12.34 -11.63 -17.98
C ASN A 98 -11.29 -11.33 -16.91
N THR A 99 -10.01 -11.31 -17.30
CA THR A 99 -8.85 -11.12 -16.40
C THR A 99 -8.94 -9.83 -15.59
N TYR A 100 -9.41 -8.73 -16.17
CA TYR A 100 -9.60 -7.47 -15.44
C TYR A 100 -10.69 -7.59 -14.36
N VAL A 101 -11.77 -8.31 -14.65
CA VAL A 101 -12.83 -8.56 -13.66
C VAL A 101 -12.29 -9.38 -12.48
N ILE A 102 -11.54 -10.45 -12.75
CA ILE A 102 -10.90 -11.25 -11.70
C ILE A 102 -9.98 -10.39 -10.84
N GLY A 103 -9.08 -9.62 -11.46
CA GLY A 103 -8.15 -8.76 -10.73
C GLY A 103 -8.87 -7.72 -9.88
N MET A 104 -9.90 -7.07 -10.41
CA MET A 104 -10.72 -6.12 -9.64
C MET A 104 -11.45 -6.80 -8.46
N ILE A 105 -11.97 -8.02 -8.64
CA ILE A 105 -12.60 -8.79 -7.54
C ILE A 105 -11.56 -9.07 -6.45
N VAL A 106 -10.36 -9.56 -6.81
CA VAL A 106 -9.27 -9.83 -5.87
C VAL A 106 -8.89 -8.56 -5.11
N SER A 107 -8.70 -7.43 -5.81
CA SER A 107 -8.38 -6.14 -5.19
C SER A 107 -9.47 -5.70 -4.22
N ASN A 108 -10.74 -5.77 -4.61
CA ASN A 108 -11.87 -5.38 -3.78
C ASN A 108 -12.03 -6.27 -2.53
N VAL A 109 -11.83 -7.57 -2.65
CA VAL A 109 -11.83 -8.50 -1.50
C VAL A 109 -10.69 -8.15 -0.54
N CYS A 110 -9.48 -7.93 -1.06
CA CYS A 110 -8.32 -7.57 -0.24
C CYS A 110 -8.57 -6.28 0.56
N ILE A 111 -9.10 -5.22 -0.06
CA ILE A 111 -9.31 -3.95 0.65
C ILE A 111 -10.43 -4.02 1.67
N ILE A 112 -11.48 -4.85 1.46
CA ILE A 112 -12.52 -5.12 2.46
C ILE A 112 -11.92 -5.84 3.67
N ILE A 113 -11.11 -6.88 3.45
CA ILE A 113 -10.40 -7.60 4.52
C ILE A 113 -9.50 -6.61 5.28
N ALA A 114 -8.74 -5.79 4.57
CA ALA A 114 -7.88 -4.77 5.16
C ALA A 114 -8.68 -3.82 6.06
N ALA A 115 -9.78 -3.27 5.58
CA ALA A 115 -10.63 -2.35 6.35
C ALA A 115 -11.20 -3.01 7.61
N PHE A 116 -11.63 -4.27 7.52
CA PHE A 116 -12.15 -5.00 8.67
C PHE A 116 -11.09 -5.18 9.77
N PHE A 117 -9.88 -5.62 9.41
CA PHE A 117 -8.81 -5.80 10.38
C PHE A 117 -8.21 -4.47 10.86
N ALA A 118 -8.21 -3.42 10.02
CA ALA A 118 -7.81 -2.07 10.42
C ALA A 118 -8.72 -1.55 11.54
N VAL A 119 -10.04 -1.62 11.38
CA VAL A 119 -10.99 -1.20 12.42
C VAL A 119 -10.82 -2.00 13.71
N ARG A 120 -10.60 -3.31 13.60
CA ARG A 120 -10.38 -4.16 14.78
C ARG A 120 -9.06 -3.89 15.48
N GLY A 121 -8.04 -3.49 14.73
CA GLY A 121 -6.70 -3.21 15.27
C GLY A 121 -6.52 -1.79 15.78
N ILE A 122 -7.29 -0.82 15.26
CA ILE A 122 -7.01 0.60 15.44
C ILE A 122 -6.95 1.04 16.91
N LYS A 123 -7.82 0.51 17.77
CA LYS A 123 -7.83 0.81 19.22
C LYS A 123 -6.56 0.35 19.94
N LYS A 124 -5.92 -0.74 19.46
CA LYS A 124 -4.68 -1.26 20.02
C LYS A 124 -3.45 -0.58 19.41
N GLN A 125 -3.57 -0.15 18.17
CA GLN A 125 -2.50 0.47 17.41
C GLN A 125 -2.39 1.97 17.65
N THR A 126 -3.47 2.61 18.11
CA THR A 126 -3.52 4.04 18.38
C THR A 126 -3.86 4.32 19.85
N HIS A 127 -3.54 5.52 20.31
CA HIS A 127 -3.89 5.99 21.65
C HIS A 127 -5.30 6.59 21.74
N ILE A 128 -6.15 6.32 20.74
CA ILE A 128 -7.51 6.87 20.63
C ILE A 128 -8.48 5.84 21.18
N LYS A 129 -9.23 6.24 22.22
CA LYS A 129 -10.07 5.31 22.99
C LYS A 129 -11.47 5.10 22.41
N ASP A 130 -12.06 6.05 21.67
CA ASP A 130 -13.50 5.99 21.32
C ASP A 130 -13.90 6.51 19.94
N GLY A 131 -14.89 5.81 19.38
CA GLY A 131 -16.04 6.35 18.64
C GLY A 131 -15.89 6.61 17.15
N TYR A 132 -14.70 6.53 16.56
CA TYR A 132 -14.51 6.92 15.16
C TYR A 132 -13.99 5.80 14.26
N GLU A 133 -14.14 4.56 14.66
CA GLU A 133 -13.55 3.41 13.95
C GLU A 133 -13.98 3.36 12.47
N LEU A 134 -15.21 3.81 12.15
CA LEU A 134 -15.70 3.86 10.78
C LEU A 134 -15.07 4.97 9.92
N LEU A 135 -14.36 5.92 10.52
CA LEU A 135 -13.54 6.88 9.78
C LEU A 135 -12.42 6.16 9.00
N MET A 136 -11.87 5.08 9.58
CA MET A 136 -10.81 4.30 8.92
C MET A 136 -11.25 3.70 7.57
N PRO A 137 -12.39 2.96 7.46
CA PRO A 137 -12.89 2.51 6.15
C PRO A 137 -13.19 3.67 5.18
N VAL A 138 -13.70 4.81 5.67
CA VAL A 138 -13.93 5.98 4.81
C VAL A 138 -12.60 6.46 4.21
N LEU A 139 -11.55 6.60 5.02
CA LEU A 139 -10.22 6.97 4.53
C LEU A 139 -9.66 5.93 3.56
N MET A 140 -9.77 4.64 3.87
CA MET A 140 -9.23 3.56 3.03
C MET A 140 -9.94 3.40 1.69
N PHE A 141 -11.21 3.85 1.57
CA PHE A 141 -12.00 3.69 0.34
C PHE A 141 -12.23 4.97 -0.43
N MET A 142 -12.04 6.15 0.20
CA MET A 142 -12.46 7.44 -0.37
C MET A 142 -11.42 8.57 -0.16
N ALA A 143 -10.24 8.32 0.42
CA ALA A 143 -9.16 9.30 0.45
C ALA A 143 -8.45 9.36 -0.91
N PRO A 144 -7.64 10.39 -1.18
CA PRO A 144 -6.90 10.53 -2.44
C PRO A 144 -6.14 9.27 -2.82
N TYR A 145 -6.15 8.92 -4.12
CA TYR A 145 -5.48 7.75 -4.70
C TYR A 145 -6.03 6.37 -4.29
N THR A 146 -7.17 6.29 -3.55
CA THR A 146 -7.72 4.99 -3.15
C THR A 146 -8.38 4.23 -4.31
N PHE A 147 -8.68 4.88 -5.44
CA PHE A 147 -9.18 4.21 -6.66
C PHE A 147 -8.20 3.16 -7.20
N TYR A 148 -6.89 3.27 -6.97
CA TYR A 148 -5.93 2.21 -7.30
C TYR A 148 -6.28 0.88 -6.63
N SER A 149 -6.87 0.92 -5.42
CA SER A 149 -7.30 -0.30 -4.71
C SER A 149 -8.54 -0.96 -5.31
N ALA A 150 -9.18 -0.34 -6.30
CA ALA A 150 -10.32 -0.89 -7.02
C ALA A 150 -9.95 -1.48 -8.39
N SER A 151 -8.76 -1.20 -8.89
CA SER A 151 -8.24 -1.61 -10.19
C SER A 151 -7.41 -2.90 -10.11
N VAL A 152 -6.90 -3.38 -11.25
CA VAL A 152 -5.99 -4.53 -11.34
C VAL A 152 -4.57 -4.10 -10.96
N TYR A 153 -4.42 -3.84 -9.67
CA TYR A 153 -3.20 -3.30 -9.06
C TYR A 153 -2.89 -4.02 -7.75
N THR A 154 -1.64 -3.93 -7.31
CA THR A 154 -1.19 -4.58 -6.07
C THR A 154 -1.55 -3.82 -4.80
N GLU A 155 -1.96 -2.57 -4.88
CA GLU A 155 -2.17 -1.67 -3.74
C GLU A 155 -3.11 -2.27 -2.69
N ALA A 156 -4.26 -2.80 -3.11
CA ALA A 156 -5.24 -3.39 -2.19
C ALA A 156 -4.68 -4.59 -1.43
N MET A 157 -3.99 -5.50 -2.14
CA MET A 157 -3.37 -6.68 -1.53
C MET A 157 -2.20 -6.30 -0.63
N PHE A 158 -1.40 -5.33 -1.04
CA PHE A 158 -0.28 -4.81 -0.26
C PHE A 158 -0.76 -4.15 1.04
N ILE A 159 -1.79 -3.27 0.96
CA ILE A 159 -2.44 -2.67 2.13
C ILE A 159 -2.98 -3.76 3.07
N MET A 160 -3.63 -4.79 2.53
CA MET A 160 -4.17 -5.90 3.32
C MET A 160 -3.08 -6.59 4.15
N PHE A 161 -1.94 -6.91 3.54
CA PHE A 161 -0.85 -7.57 4.25
C PHE A 161 -0.19 -6.66 5.28
N ILE A 162 -0.05 -5.35 4.99
CA ILE A 162 0.46 -4.38 5.99
C ILE A 162 -0.49 -4.26 7.18
N VAL A 163 -1.81 -4.15 6.93
CA VAL A 163 -2.81 -4.11 8.00
C VAL A 163 -2.74 -5.37 8.86
N LEU A 164 -2.72 -6.55 8.22
CA LEU A 164 -2.63 -7.83 8.93
C LEU A 164 -1.31 -7.95 9.71
N PHE A 165 -0.19 -7.46 9.15
CA PHE A 165 1.09 -7.40 9.84
C PHE A 165 0.96 -6.60 11.15
N PHE A 166 0.51 -5.35 11.09
CA PHE A 166 0.37 -4.51 12.28
C PHE A 166 -0.73 -5.01 13.24
N TYR A 167 -1.79 -5.63 12.72
CA TYR A 167 -2.81 -6.28 13.52
C TYR A 167 -2.21 -7.42 14.35
N PHE A 168 -1.51 -8.37 13.72
CA PHE A 168 -0.88 -9.48 14.42
C PHE A 168 0.26 -9.04 15.32
N LEU A 169 0.99 -8.00 14.93
CA LEU A 169 2.03 -7.40 15.77
C LEU A 169 1.43 -6.82 17.06
N SER A 170 0.29 -6.12 16.98
CA SER A 170 -0.42 -5.61 18.15
C SER A 170 -1.02 -6.71 19.04
N GLU A 171 -1.26 -7.90 18.48
CA GLU A 171 -1.67 -9.12 19.20
C GLU A 171 -0.47 -9.94 19.73
N LYS A 172 0.76 -9.46 19.54
CA LYS A 172 2.03 -10.17 19.88
C LYS A 172 2.18 -11.53 19.18
N LYS A 173 1.51 -11.72 18.03
CA LYS A 173 1.59 -12.93 17.19
C LYS A 173 2.67 -12.75 16.14
N TYR A 174 3.93 -12.67 16.56
CA TYR A 174 5.06 -12.29 15.72
C TYR A 174 5.23 -13.15 14.47
N ILE A 175 5.08 -14.48 14.57
CA ILE A 175 5.21 -15.39 13.42
C ILE A 175 4.16 -15.07 12.36
N LEU A 176 2.89 -14.87 12.75
CA LEU A 176 1.84 -14.49 11.81
C LEU A 176 2.10 -13.13 11.17
N ALA A 177 2.58 -12.17 11.97
CA ALA A 177 3.01 -10.87 11.42
C ALA A 177 4.11 -11.06 10.37
N CYS A 178 5.12 -11.90 10.62
CA CYS A 178 6.20 -12.15 9.67
C CYS A 178 5.74 -12.86 8.39
N VAL A 179 4.78 -13.78 8.49
CA VAL A 179 4.15 -14.40 7.31
C VAL A 179 3.42 -13.32 6.47
N MET A 180 2.72 -12.38 7.11
CA MET A 180 2.09 -11.26 6.39
C MET A 180 3.14 -10.34 5.75
N ALA A 181 4.27 -10.10 6.42
CA ALA A 181 5.39 -9.35 5.84
C ALA A 181 6.00 -10.08 4.63
N ALA A 182 6.17 -11.40 4.71
CA ALA A 182 6.63 -12.21 3.58
C ALA A 182 5.66 -12.12 2.38
N CYS A 183 4.36 -12.25 2.61
CA CYS A 183 3.35 -12.04 1.56
C CYS A 183 3.38 -10.61 1.00
N SER A 184 3.55 -9.60 1.87
CA SER A 184 3.71 -8.21 1.47
C SER A 184 4.94 -8.05 0.56
N SER A 185 6.08 -8.66 0.92
CA SER A 185 7.33 -8.61 0.13
C SER A 185 7.24 -9.36 -1.21
N ALA A 186 6.38 -10.41 -1.29
CA ALA A 186 6.05 -11.08 -2.56
C ALA A 186 5.07 -10.27 -3.43
N THR A 187 4.43 -9.24 -2.87
CA THR A 187 3.52 -8.34 -3.59
C THR A 187 4.25 -7.10 -4.11
N ARG A 188 5.16 -6.55 -3.32
CA ARG A 188 6.02 -5.37 -3.64
C ARG A 188 7.30 -5.44 -2.84
N ILE A 189 8.43 -5.05 -3.45
CA ILE A 189 9.75 -5.06 -2.78
C ILE A 189 9.74 -4.27 -1.45
N VAL A 190 8.99 -3.18 -1.39
CA VAL A 190 8.83 -2.35 -0.19
C VAL A 190 8.28 -3.13 1.01
N GLY A 191 7.60 -4.26 0.78
CA GLY A 191 7.16 -5.16 1.86
C GLY A 191 8.29 -5.71 2.72
N CYS A 192 9.51 -5.82 2.19
CA CYS A 192 10.69 -6.23 2.96
C CYS A 192 10.98 -5.30 4.15
N ILE A 193 10.60 -4.02 4.04
CA ILE A 193 10.88 -2.99 5.06
C ILE A 193 10.08 -3.23 6.33
N LEU A 194 9.02 -4.03 6.30
CA LEU A 194 8.28 -4.42 7.50
C LEU A 194 9.18 -5.10 8.54
N VAL A 195 10.34 -5.64 8.13
CA VAL A 195 11.35 -6.16 9.06
C VAL A 195 11.83 -5.09 10.04
N PHE A 196 12.01 -3.85 9.59
CA PHE A 196 12.42 -2.76 10.49
C PHE A 196 11.32 -2.40 11.49
N ALA A 197 10.06 -2.37 11.04
CA ALA A 197 8.92 -2.19 11.94
C ALA A 197 8.83 -3.31 13.00
N LEU A 198 9.08 -4.56 12.59
CA LEU A 198 9.14 -5.70 13.51
C LEU A 198 10.26 -5.52 14.55
N VAL A 199 11.47 -5.19 14.10
CA VAL A 199 12.63 -5.01 15.01
C VAL A 199 12.37 -3.89 16.00
N VAL A 200 11.83 -2.75 15.54
CA VAL A 200 11.46 -1.63 16.43
C VAL A 200 10.42 -2.07 17.46
N GLN A 201 9.38 -2.80 17.05
CA GLN A 201 8.36 -3.28 17.98
C GLN A 201 8.92 -4.31 18.97
N LEU A 202 9.75 -5.25 18.51
CA LEU A 202 10.42 -6.22 19.37
C LEU A 202 11.34 -5.54 20.40
N TYR A 203 12.04 -4.49 19.98
CA TYR A 203 12.86 -3.68 20.88
C TYR A 203 12.00 -3.04 21.98
N ILE A 204 10.89 -2.40 21.61
CA ILE A 204 9.98 -1.76 22.56
C ILE A 204 9.36 -2.78 23.51
N ASP A 205 9.01 -3.95 23.01
CA ASP A 205 8.38 -5.01 23.83
C ASP A 205 9.36 -5.65 24.85
N ILE A 206 10.68 -5.57 24.62
CA ILE A 206 11.72 -6.13 25.48
C ILE A 206 12.29 -5.07 26.43
N GLU A 207 12.68 -3.90 25.92
CA GLU A 207 13.43 -2.86 26.64
C GLU A 207 12.58 -1.63 26.98
N GLY A 208 11.36 -1.55 26.45
CA GLY A 208 10.54 -0.34 26.50
C GLY A 208 11.02 0.77 25.56
N GLU A 209 10.66 2.02 25.87
CA GLU A 209 11.00 3.18 25.03
C GLU A 209 12.40 3.77 25.31
N LYS A 210 13.15 3.21 26.24
CA LYS A 210 14.49 3.72 26.61
C LYS A 210 15.51 3.29 25.56
N ILE A 211 16.24 4.25 25.02
CA ILE A 211 17.35 4.00 24.10
C ILE A 211 18.66 4.29 24.85
N SER A 212 19.42 3.25 25.14
CA SER A 212 20.77 3.34 25.69
C SER A 212 21.63 2.23 25.09
N TRP A 213 22.94 2.39 25.14
CA TRP A 213 23.84 1.35 24.64
C TRP A 213 23.65 0.02 25.38
N GLY A 214 23.37 0.08 26.72
CA GLY A 214 23.05 -1.10 27.54
C GLY A 214 21.79 -1.81 26.99
N CYS A 215 20.69 -1.09 26.82
CA CYS A 215 19.43 -1.65 26.29
C CYS A 215 19.61 -2.27 24.89
N ILE A 216 20.39 -1.62 24.01
CA ILE A 216 20.68 -2.17 22.68
C ILE A 216 21.44 -3.50 22.79
N LYS A 217 22.47 -3.56 23.66
CA LYS A 217 23.23 -4.79 23.92
C LYS A 217 22.32 -5.89 24.47
N ASP A 218 21.49 -5.57 25.48
CA ASP A 218 20.59 -6.54 26.11
C ASP A 218 19.53 -7.05 25.14
N PHE A 219 19.00 -6.17 24.30
CA PHE A 219 18.11 -6.54 23.18
C PHE A 219 18.77 -7.55 22.23
N VAL A 220 19.99 -7.25 21.77
CA VAL A 220 20.74 -8.15 20.85
C VAL A 220 20.97 -9.51 21.53
N VAL A 221 21.43 -9.53 22.78
CA VAL A 221 21.64 -10.77 23.54
C VAL A 221 20.33 -11.55 23.69
N THR A 222 19.23 -10.85 23.97
CA THR A 222 17.90 -11.46 24.12
C THR A 222 17.40 -12.04 22.80
N MET A 223 17.66 -11.38 21.67
CA MET A 223 17.34 -11.90 20.34
C MET A 223 18.11 -13.20 20.07
N PHE A 224 19.42 -13.25 20.34
CA PHE A 224 20.22 -14.47 20.12
C PHE A 224 19.83 -15.62 21.06
N LYS A 225 19.35 -15.34 22.27
CA LYS A 225 18.81 -16.37 23.17
C LYS A 225 17.44 -16.91 22.74
N ASN A 226 16.76 -16.25 21.80
CA ASN A 226 15.43 -16.62 21.32
C ASN A 226 15.45 -16.89 19.80
N PRO A 227 15.89 -18.08 19.35
CA PRO A 227 16.04 -18.38 17.91
C PRO A 227 14.74 -18.21 17.13
N GLY A 228 13.57 -18.41 17.76
CA GLY A 228 12.27 -18.15 17.13
C GLY A 228 12.05 -16.68 16.74
N LYS A 229 12.62 -15.71 17.48
CA LYS A 229 12.54 -14.29 17.10
C LYS A 229 13.46 -13.97 15.93
N ILE A 230 14.66 -14.56 15.89
CA ILE A 230 15.57 -14.43 14.73
C ILE A 230 14.94 -15.03 13.49
N PHE A 231 14.38 -16.23 13.61
CA PHE A 231 13.67 -16.88 12.51
C PHE A 231 12.50 -16.04 11.98
N ALA A 232 11.74 -15.42 12.89
CA ALA A 232 10.67 -14.49 12.53
C ALA A 232 11.20 -13.32 11.69
N VAL A 233 12.32 -12.69 12.08
CA VAL A 233 12.95 -11.59 11.32
C VAL A 233 13.36 -12.06 9.90
N LEU A 234 13.91 -13.27 9.78
CA LEU A 234 14.34 -13.82 8.50
C LEU A 234 13.18 -14.18 7.56
N ILE A 235 11.99 -14.48 8.10
CA ILE A 235 10.79 -14.75 7.28
C ILE A 235 10.31 -13.49 6.55
N CYS A 236 10.42 -12.29 7.13
CA CYS A 236 9.84 -11.07 6.56
C CYS A 236 10.20 -10.82 5.08
N PRO A 237 11.47 -10.87 4.65
CA PRO A 237 11.84 -10.66 3.26
C PRO A 237 11.70 -11.89 2.36
N PHE A 238 11.23 -13.02 2.88
CA PHE A 238 11.21 -14.31 2.16
C PHE A 238 10.50 -14.25 0.80
N GLY A 239 9.39 -13.50 0.70
CA GLY A 239 8.65 -13.36 -0.55
C GLY A 239 9.47 -12.68 -1.65
N ALA A 240 10.20 -11.63 -1.31
CA ALA A 240 11.08 -10.94 -2.27
C ALA A 240 12.26 -11.83 -2.66
N PHE A 241 12.90 -12.50 -1.70
CA PHE A 241 14.00 -13.42 -2.01
C PHE A 241 13.56 -14.60 -2.89
N SER A 242 12.34 -15.11 -2.68
CA SER A 242 11.77 -16.15 -3.55
C SER A 242 11.62 -15.64 -4.99
N TYR A 243 11.16 -14.40 -5.17
CA TYR A 243 11.05 -13.80 -6.49
C TYR A 243 12.43 -13.52 -7.13
N MET A 244 13.39 -13.01 -6.37
CA MET A 244 14.77 -12.81 -6.84
C MET A 244 15.41 -14.16 -7.25
N THR A 245 15.17 -15.22 -6.50
CA THR A 245 15.62 -16.57 -6.84
C THR A 245 14.98 -17.03 -8.15
N PHE A 246 13.66 -16.83 -8.31
CA PHE A 246 12.98 -17.14 -9.57
C PHE A 246 13.60 -16.36 -10.74
N LEU A 247 13.83 -15.06 -10.62
CA LEU A 247 14.45 -14.24 -11.67
C LEU A 247 15.86 -14.72 -12.02
N ASN A 248 16.66 -15.12 -11.01
CA ASN A 248 17.98 -15.66 -11.25
C ASN A 248 17.92 -16.94 -12.11
N PHE A 249 16.97 -17.83 -11.86
CA PHE A 249 16.78 -19.03 -12.70
C PHE A 249 16.15 -18.71 -14.05
N PHE A 250 15.25 -17.72 -14.11
CA PHE A 250 14.49 -17.37 -15.31
C PHE A 250 15.33 -16.60 -16.32
N CYS A 251 16.07 -15.57 -15.90
CA CYS A 251 16.80 -14.65 -16.78
C CYS A 251 18.29 -14.46 -16.41
N GLY A 252 18.80 -15.22 -15.42
CA GLY A 252 20.21 -15.14 -15.02
C GLY A 252 20.55 -13.94 -14.13
N ASP A 253 19.55 -13.12 -13.73
CA ASP A 253 19.77 -11.91 -12.93
C ASP A 253 18.73 -11.79 -11.80
N ALA A 254 19.17 -12.01 -10.56
CA ALA A 254 18.33 -11.86 -9.37
C ALA A 254 17.84 -10.41 -9.16
N TRP A 255 18.51 -9.41 -9.71
CA TRP A 255 18.20 -8.00 -9.62
C TRP A 255 17.42 -7.45 -10.82
N ALA A 256 17.03 -8.31 -11.75
CA ALA A 256 16.32 -7.93 -12.97
C ALA A 256 15.10 -7.04 -12.71
N TYR A 257 14.36 -7.27 -11.61
CA TYR A 257 13.23 -6.42 -11.21
C TYR A 257 13.62 -4.94 -10.96
N LYS A 258 14.86 -4.70 -10.53
CA LYS A 258 15.41 -3.35 -10.32
C LYS A 258 16.01 -2.83 -11.63
N ASN A 259 16.80 -3.64 -12.31
CA ASN A 259 17.54 -3.23 -13.49
C ASN A 259 16.60 -2.80 -14.63
N VAL A 260 15.45 -3.45 -14.80
CA VAL A 260 14.45 -3.08 -15.81
C VAL A 260 13.81 -1.70 -15.53
N GLN A 261 13.88 -1.17 -14.30
CA GLN A 261 13.30 0.13 -13.96
C GLN A 261 14.04 1.33 -14.57
N ILE A 262 15.26 1.14 -15.08
CA ILE A 262 16.00 2.17 -15.83
C ILE A 262 15.17 2.67 -17.02
N ALA A 263 14.31 1.82 -17.61
CA ALA A 263 13.42 2.19 -18.70
C ALA A 263 12.36 3.26 -18.33
N TRP A 264 12.15 3.54 -17.04
CA TRP A 264 11.17 4.51 -16.54
C TRP A 264 11.77 5.65 -15.70
N ARG A 265 13.06 5.59 -15.35
CA ARG A 265 13.66 6.51 -14.38
C ARG A 265 15.05 6.92 -14.82
N ASP A 266 15.30 8.22 -14.83
CA ASP A 266 16.64 8.79 -15.07
C ASP A 266 17.44 8.77 -13.77
N ASP A 267 18.63 8.15 -13.79
CA ASP A 267 19.50 8.01 -12.60
C ASP A 267 20.42 9.23 -12.36
N GLU A 268 20.16 10.39 -13.00
CA GLU A 268 21.07 11.56 -12.98
C GLU A 268 21.00 12.41 -11.70
N TYR A 269 20.16 12.06 -10.72
CA TYR A 269 19.93 12.92 -9.56
C TYR A 269 20.65 12.41 -8.31
N PHE A 270 21.18 13.37 -7.53
CA PHE A 270 21.64 13.05 -6.18
C PHE A 270 20.48 12.47 -5.35
N PRO A 271 20.61 11.23 -4.84
CA PRO A 271 19.50 10.52 -4.23
C PRO A 271 18.83 11.30 -3.10
N ILE A 272 17.50 11.16 -2.98
CA ILE A 272 16.64 11.67 -1.92
C ILE A 272 16.63 13.21 -1.86
N VAL A 273 17.70 13.84 -1.34
CA VAL A 273 17.74 15.31 -1.13
C VAL A 273 17.72 16.05 -2.47
N GLY A 274 18.54 15.62 -3.43
CA GLY A 274 18.59 16.23 -4.76
C GLY A 274 17.28 16.05 -5.53
N VAL A 275 16.67 14.87 -5.45
CA VAL A 275 15.37 14.56 -6.07
C VAL A 275 14.28 15.46 -5.49
N LEU A 276 14.20 15.56 -4.16
CA LEU A 276 13.22 16.44 -3.48
C LEU A 276 13.46 17.91 -3.80
N TRP A 277 14.71 18.37 -3.76
CA TRP A 277 15.06 19.76 -4.06
C TRP A 277 14.61 20.13 -5.48
N LYS A 278 15.02 19.34 -6.49
CA LYS A 278 14.65 19.60 -7.88
C LYS A 278 13.14 19.55 -8.10
N ALA A 279 12.44 18.59 -7.46
CA ALA A 279 10.99 18.53 -7.54
C ALA A 279 10.34 19.77 -6.92
N CYS A 280 10.65 20.12 -5.67
CA CYS A 280 10.04 21.25 -4.96
C CYS A 280 10.33 22.61 -5.60
N THR A 281 11.47 22.76 -6.27
CA THR A 281 11.88 24.00 -6.95
C THR A 281 11.45 24.08 -8.41
N GLY A 282 10.74 23.06 -8.93
CA GLY A 282 10.26 23.04 -10.30
C GLY A 282 11.37 22.88 -11.36
N GLN A 283 12.53 22.31 -10.98
CA GLN A 283 13.65 22.06 -11.89
C GLN A 283 13.47 20.78 -12.73
N ILE A 284 12.43 20.01 -12.46
CA ILE A 284 11.93 18.92 -13.27
C ILE A 284 10.53 19.26 -13.79
N GLU A 285 9.86 18.33 -14.48
CA GLU A 285 8.54 18.60 -15.05
C GLU A 285 7.54 19.14 -14.00
N PRO A 286 6.69 20.13 -14.37
CA PRO A 286 5.77 20.80 -13.42
C PRO A 286 4.87 19.85 -12.62
N ARG A 287 4.49 18.71 -13.23
CA ARG A 287 3.69 17.65 -12.57
C ARG A 287 4.37 17.06 -11.33
N TYR A 288 5.68 17.13 -11.22
CA TYR A 288 6.41 16.58 -10.09
C TYR A 288 6.58 17.57 -8.93
N THR A 289 6.27 18.85 -9.16
CA THR A 289 6.41 19.87 -8.10
C THR A 289 5.45 19.60 -6.95
N TYR A 290 4.18 19.28 -7.24
CA TYR A 290 3.24 18.94 -6.17
C TYR A 290 3.60 17.64 -5.46
N MET A 291 4.17 16.65 -6.16
CA MET A 291 4.64 15.40 -5.56
C MET A 291 5.80 15.63 -4.61
N GLY A 292 6.73 16.53 -4.94
CA GLY A 292 7.83 16.92 -4.04
C GLY A 292 7.30 17.53 -2.74
N TRP A 293 6.39 18.51 -2.82
CA TRP A 293 5.75 19.10 -1.64
C TRP A 293 4.90 18.10 -0.85
N PHE A 294 4.21 17.20 -1.55
CA PHE A 294 3.50 16.10 -0.92
C PHE A 294 4.45 15.20 -0.11
N CYS A 295 5.61 14.81 -0.66
CA CYS A 295 6.59 14.01 0.07
C CYS A 295 7.06 14.69 1.36
N LEU A 296 7.30 16.02 1.33
CA LEU A 296 7.66 16.77 2.54
C LEU A 296 6.52 16.76 3.57
N ALA A 297 5.27 16.96 3.13
CA ALA A 297 4.11 16.89 4.03
C ALA A 297 3.96 15.49 4.67
N ILE A 298 4.20 14.44 3.92
CA ILE A 298 4.16 13.05 4.43
C ILE A 298 5.33 12.76 5.38
N LEU A 299 6.52 13.30 5.14
CA LEU A 299 7.63 13.19 6.11
C LEU A 299 7.26 13.87 7.43
N VAL A 300 6.61 15.04 7.38
CA VAL A 300 6.08 15.72 8.58
C VAL A 300 5.02 14.85 9.28
N LEU A 301 4.11 14.22 8.53
CA LEU A 301 3.11 13.31 9.08
C LEU A 301 3.76 12.11 9.79
N TYR A 302 4.76 11.47 9.16
CA TYR A 302 5.45 10.34 9.80
C TYR A 302 6.31 10.77 10.98
N GLY A 303 6.91 11.97 10.93
CA GLY A 303 7.56 12.61 12.09
C GLY A 303 6.57 12.85 13.23
N TYR A 304 5.40 13.41 12.95
CA TYR A 304 4.32 13.53 13.93
C TYR A 304 3.96 12.17 14.55
N MET A 305 3.76 11.13 13.74
CA MET A 305 3.47 9.78 14.22
C MET A 305 4.58 9.25 15.13
N PHE A 306 5.85 9.55 14.83
CA PHE A 306 6.99 9.17 15.68
C PHE A 306 6.88 9.84 17.06
N PHE A 307 6.61 11.13 17.13
CA PHE A 307 6.38 11.85 18.40
C PHE A 307 5.13 11.36 19.13
N ARG A 308 4.16 10.80 18.39
CA ARG A 308 2.96 10.15 18.94
C ARG A 308 3.22 8.71 19.40
N LYS A 309 4.47 8.24 19.36
CA LYS A 309 4.93 6.90 19.75
C LYS A 309 4.44 5.77 18.83
N TYR A 310 4.08 6.07 17.60
CA TYR A 310 3.81 5.05 16.57
C TYR A 310 5.11 4.62 15.89
N TYR A 311 6.15 4.31 16.67
CA TYR A 311 7.53 4.14 16.21
C TYR A 311 7.68 3.15 15.06
N ALA A 312 7.12 1.94 15.20
CA ALA A 312 7.20 0.90 14.16
C ALA A 312 6.54 1.34 12.85
N MET A 313 5.37 1.98 12.93
CA MET A 313 4.66 2.51 11.75
C MET A 313 5.43 3.67 11.12
N SER A 314 5.95 4.59 11.93
CA SER A 314 6.72 5.74 11.44
C SER A 314 7.98 5.31 10.70
N VAL A 315 8.73 4.37 11.27
CA VAL A 315 9.95 3.83 10.64
C VAL A 315 9.61 3.16 9.31
N PHE A 316 8.57 2.32 9.26
CA PHE A 316 8.11 1.75 8.00
C PHE A 316 7.69 2.83 7.00
N GLY A 317 6.89 3.81 7.42
CA GLY A 317 6.39 4.87 6.55
C GLY A 317 7.52 5.72 5.97
N ILE A 318 8.46 6.17 6.80
CA ILE A 318 9.63 6.97 6.38
C ILE A 318 10.45 6.20 5.35
N ILE A 319 10.86 4.97 5.66
CA ILE A 319 11.71 4.18 4.75
C ILE A 319 10.97 3.89 3.45
N SER A 320 9.66 3.54 3.51
CA SER A 320 8.83 3.30 2.33
C SER A 320 8.76 4.52 1.40
N LEU A 321 8.72 5.73 1.96
CA LEU A 321 8.70 6.97 1.19
C LEU A 321 10.09 7.30 0.61
N LEU A 322 11.17 7.02 1.36
CA LEU A 322 12.53 7.33 0.92
C LEU A 322 13.02 6.43 -0.23
N ILE A 323 12.55 5.19 -0.34
CA ILE A 323 12.98 4.27 -1.40
C ILE A 323 12.69 4.80 -2.81
N PRO A 324 11.47 5.21 -3.19
CA PRO A 324 11.24 5.81 -4.50
C PRO A 324 12.09 7.06 -4.74
N LEU A 325 12.31 7.86 -3.71
CA LEU A 325 13.10 9.09 -3.77
C LEU A 325 14.61 8.85 -4.01
N THR A 326 15.07 7.61 -3.97
CA THR A 326 16.45 7.29 -4.40
C THR A 326 16.66 7.48 -5.91
N SER A 327 15.57 7.54 -6.68
CA SER A 327 15.62 7.73 -8.13
C SER A 327 14.72 8.86 -8.62
N HIS A 328 13.45 8.91 -8.22
CA HIS A 328 12.48 9.90 -8.73
C HIS A 328 11.29 10.10 -7.79
N VAL A 329 10.56 11.25 -7.92
CA VAL A 329 9.31 11.50 -7.18
C VAL A 329 8.08 10.87 -7.85
N MET A 330 8.23 10.31 -9.04
CA MET A 330 7.13 9.73 -9.81
C MET A 330 6.33 8.70 -9.00
N SER A 331 5.02 8.79 -9.04
CA SER A 331 4.08 7.90 -8.34
C SER A 331 4.19 7.88 -6.80
N THR A 332 4.92 8.80 -6.17
CA THR A 332 5.09 8.79 -4.69
C THR A 332 3.76 8.96 -3.96
N CYS A 333 2.82 9.75 -4.49
CA CYS A 333 1.48 9.89 -3.94
C CYS A 333 0.74 8.54 -3.92
N ARG A 334 0.73 7.82 -5.05
CA ARG A 334 0.17 6.47 -5.18
C ARG A 334 0.83 5.50 -4.20
N PHE A 335 2.17 5.48 -4.14
CA PHE A 335 2.89 4.58 -3.25
C PHE A 335 2.60 4.85 -1.78
N THR A 336 2.46 6.11 -1.39
CA THR A 336 2.13 6.50 -0.02
C THR A 336 0.72 6.06 0.36
N PHE A 337 -0.30 6.41 -0.44
CA PHE A 337 -1.68 5.95 -0.21
C PHE A 337 -1.87 4.44 -0.49
N GLY A 338 -0.91 3.80 -1.14
CA GLY A 338 -0.78 2.35 -1.24
C GLY A 338 -0.28 1.68 0.05
N THR A 339 -0.06 2.43 1.15
CA THR A 339 0.30 1.89 2.45
C THR A 339 -0.77 2.19 3.51
N TYR A 340 -0.92 1.29 4.48
CA TYR A 340 -1.86 1.47 5.60
C TYR A 340 -1.47 2.64 6.52
N VAL A 341 -0.18 2.89 6.67
CA VAL A 341 0.37 3.78 7.70
C VAL A 341 -0.08 5.23 7.53
N VAL A 342 -0.20 5.72 6.29
CA VAL A 342 -0.70 7.08 6.02
C VAL A 342 -2.13 7.27 6.54
N PHE A 343 -2.99 6.26 6.38
CA PHE A 343 -4.37 6.32 6.89
C PHE A 343 -4.41 6.37 8.42
N VAL A 344 -3.51 5.66 9.11
CA VAL A 344 -3.39 5.74 10.57
C VAL A 344 -2.98 7.14 11.03
N GLY A 345 -2.02 7.77 10.35
CA GLY A 345 -1.60 9.13 10.66
C GLY A 345 -2.72 10.16 10.47
N ILE A 346 -3.42 10.10 9.33
CA ILE A 346 -4.58 10.96 9.04
C ILE A 346 -5.70 10.69 10.06
N TYR A 347 -5.97 9.42 10.37
CA TYR A 347 -6.99 9.03 11.36
C TYR A 347 -6.66 9.60 12.74
N ASP A 348 -5.39 9.53 13.22
CA ASP A 348 -5.00 10.07 14.52
C ASP A 348 -5.24 11.59 14.59
N ILE A 349 -4.87 12.33 13.55
CA ILE A 349 -5.11 13.79 13.47
C ILE A 349 -6.61 14.09 13.47
N LEU A 350 -7.38 13.48 12.58
CA LEU A 350 -8.82 13.73 12.43
C LEU A 350 -9.62 13.34 13.66
N SER A 351 -9.24 12.27 14.35
CA SER A 351 -9.92 11.83 15.57
C SER A 351 -9.79 12.84 16.73
N ARG A 352 -8.76 13.71 16.69
CA ARG A 352 -8.53 14.77 17.68
C ARG A 352 -9.24 16.08 17.34
N CYS A 353 -9.67 16.24 16.09
CA CYS A 353 -10.42 17.41 15.66
C CYS A 353 -11.86 17.35 16.21
N ASN A 354 -12.48 18.53 16.38
CA ASN A 354 -13.92 18.59 16.65
C ASN A 354 -14.72 17.96 15.49
N LYS A 355 -15.98 17.62 15.76
CA LYS A 355 -16.84 16.90 14.79
C LYS A 355 -16.96 17.63 13.45
N VAL A 356 -17.12 18.95 13.46
CA VAL A 356 -17.31 19.75 12.24
C VAL A 356 -16.03 19.73 11.39
N VAL A 357 -14.89 20.10 11.97
CA VAL A 357 -13.59 20.11 11.28
C VAL A 357 -13.25 18.74 10.70
N ARG A 358 -13.47 17.67 11.47
CA ARG A 358 -13.26 16.30 11.02
C ARG A 358 -14.01 15.99 9.74
N TRP A 359 -15.32 16.23 9.72
CA TRP A 359 -16.14 15.88 8.55
C TRP A 359 -15.92 16.82 7.37
N VAL A 360 -15.58 18.10 7.62
CA VAL A 360 -15.18 19.03 6.56
C VAL A 360 -13.90 18.54 5.88
N ILE A 361 -12.85 18.21 6.66
CA ILE A 361 -11.60 17.70 6.07
C ILE A 361 -11.85 16.36 5.35
N THR A 362 -12.61 15.44 5.95
CA THR A 362 -12.96 14.17 5.30
C THR A 362 -13.70 14.42 3.98
N GLY A 363 -14.64 15.35 3.93
CA GLY A 363 -15.34 15.74 2.71
C GLY A 363 -14.39 16.31 1.64
N ILE A 364 -13.43 17.14 2.04
CA ILE A 364 -12.40 17.67 1.12
C ILE A 364 -11.57 16.52 0.54
N LEU A 365 -11.14 15.55 1.35
CA LEU A 365 -10.38 14.40 0.87
C LEU A 365 -11.19 13.57 -0.14
N VAL A 366 -12.48 13.38 0.09
CA VAL A 366 -13.38 12.69 -0.85
C VAL A 366 -13.54 13.47 -2.16
N ILE A 367 -13.66 14.80 -2.10
CA ILE A 367 -13.74 15.64 -3.30
C ILE A 367 -12.44 15.54 -4.12
N ILE A 368 -11.29 15.57 -3.45
CA ILE A 368 -9.99 15.38 -4.11
C ILE A 368 -9.93 14.01 -4.77
N GLU A 369 -10.39 12.94 -4.10
CA GLU A 369 -10.44 11.58 -4.69
C GLU A 369 -11.29 11.55 -5.96
N ILE A 370 -12.47 12.18 -5.96
CA ILE A 370 -13.36 12.25 -7.13
C ILE A 370 -12.68 13.00 -8.29
N TYR A 371 -11.97 14.09 -8.00
CA TYR A 371 -11.20 14.83 -9.00
C TYR A 371 -10.05 13.97 -9.57
N LEU A 372 -9.28 13.31 -8.70
CA LEU A 372 -8.20 12.43 -9.13
C LEU A 372 -8.72 11.22 -9.92
N LEU A 373 -9.90 10.69 -9.57
CA LEU A 373 -10.57 9.64 -10.34
C LEU A 373 -10.95 10.10 -11.75
N PHE A 374 -11.38 11.36 -11.90
CA PHE A 374 -11.63 11.94 -13.22
C PHE A 374 -10.33 12.00 -14.05
N LEU A 375 -9.22 12.45 -13.46
CA LEU A 375 -7.91 12.44 -14.11
C LEU A 375 -7.47 11.01 -14.47
N TRP A 376 -7.75 10.04 -13.58
CA TRP A 376 -7.49 8.63 -13.85
C TRP A 376 -8.24 8.13 -15.10
N TYR A 377 -9.52 8.43 -15.22
CA TYR A 377 -10.32 8.06 -16.39
C TYR A 377 -9.82 8.73 -17.68
N ASN A 378 -9.18 9.88 -17.56
CA ASN A 378 -8.52 10.57 -18.67
C ASN A 378 -7.12 10.04 -18.98
N SER A 379 -6.62 9.06 -18.22
CA SER A 379 -5.23 8.57 -18.32
C SER A 379 -4.21 9.70 -18.17
N ASP A 380 -4.46 10.64 -17.26
CA ASP A 380 -3.68 11.86 -17.13
C ASP A 380 -2.31 11.60 -16.52
N SER A 381 -1.25 12.10 -17.16
CA SER A 381 0.13 11.92 -16.71
C SER A 381 0.46 12.58 -15.35
N TRP A 382 -0.39 13.49 -14.87
CA TRP A 382 -0.25 14.08 -13.54
C TRP A 382 -0.39 13.07 -12.38
N LEU A 383 -0.92 11.89 -12.64
CA LEU A 383 -1.05 10.82 -11.64
C LEU A 383 0.18 9.90 -11.54
N MET A 384 1.11 10.03 -12.50
CA MET A 384 2.30 9.18 -12.58
C MET A 384 3.53 9.82 -11.99
#